data_fcae388dc0c4a0810c962770436c639d
#
_entry.id   fcae388dc0c4a0810c962770436c639d
#
_cell.length_a   1.000
_cell.length_b   1.000
_cell.length_c   1.000
_cell.angle_alpha   90.00
_cell.angle_beta   90.00
_cell.angle_gamma   90.00
#
_symmetry.space_group_name_H-M   'P 1'
#
loop_
_entity.id
_entity.type
_entity.pdbx_description
1 polymer ?
#
loop_
_entity_poly.entity_id
_entity_poly.type
_entity_poly.pdbx_seq_one_letter_code
_entity_poly.pdbx_strand_id
1 'polypeptide(L)'
;KIYYLKDLYHSSGINIFDTVMLHAKLNRVLVVSHEPLLSTSIENFFSGSNNKYYLNAIEEYTTSAFFNVRFKCKEWFEINKSVSKINFYKKPKDL
;
A
#
# COMPACT_ATOMS: atom_id res chain seq x y z
N LYS A 1 4.23 -16.95 -5.41
CA LYS A 1 5.67 -16.74 -5.25
C LYS A 1 5.93 -15.69 -4.17
N ILE A 2 6.76 -16.03 -3.21
CA ILE A 2 7.03 -15.16 -2.06
C ILE A 2 8.42 -14.55 -2.20
N TYR A 3 8.49 -13.24 -2.04
CA TYR A 3 9.76 -12.50 -2.02
C TYR A 3 9.97 -11.92 -0.62
N TYR A 4 11.15 -12.14 -0.06
CA TYR A 4 11.55 -11.55 1.21
C TYR A 4 12.46 -10.37 0.91
N LEU A 5 11.97 -9.16 1.18
CA LEU A 5 12.71 -7.92 0.92
C LEU A 5 13.08 -7.28 2.24
N LYS A 6 14.37 -7.15 2.50
CA LYS A 6 14.88 -6.56 3.75
C LYS A 6 14.38 -5.13 3.96
N ASP A 7 14.21 -4.39 2.87
CA ASP A 7 13.75 -3.00 2.92
C ASP A 7 12.35 -2.85 3.53
N LEU A 8 11.53 -3.91 3.47
CA LEU A 8 10.20 -3.90 4.07
C LEU A 8 10.22 -4.15 5.58
N TYR A 9 11.35 -4.59 6.11
CA TYR A 9 11.52 -4.84 7.54
C TYR A 9 12.26 -3.71 8.25
N HIS A 10 13.10 -2.98 7.53
CA HIS A 10 13.89 -1.89 8.08
C HIS A 10 13.42 -0.59 7.45
N SER A 11 12.68 0.20 8.21
CA SER A 11 12.14 1.47 7.72
C SER A 11 13.28 2.47 7.56
N SER A 12 13.83 2.53 6.37
CA SER A 12 14.90 3.46 6.00
C SER A 12 14.41 4.52 5.02
N GLY A 13 13.18 4.98 5.20
CA GLY A 13 12.58 5.98 4.32
C GLY A 13 12.05 5.43 3.00
N ILE A 14 11.96 4.11 2.87
CA ILE A 14 11.47 3.49 1.65
C ILE A 14 9.95 3.43 1.68
N ASN A 15 9.34 3.78 0.54
CA ASN A 15 7.90 3.66 0.36
C ASN A 15 7.57 2.30 -0.23
N ILE A 16 6.56 1.62 0.32
CA ILE A 16 6.15 0.30 -0.14
C ILE A 16 5.78 0.30 -1.62
N PHE A 17 5.13 1.37 -2.10
CA PHE A 17 4.72 1.47 -3.50
C PHE A 17 5.93 1.55 -4.43
N ASP A 18 7.00 2.20 -4.01
CA ASP A 18 8.25 2.23 -4.79
C ASP A 18 8.85 0.84 -4.90
N THR A 19 8.79 0.07 -3.83
CA THR A 19 9.26 -1.32 -3.82
C THR A 19 8.44 -2.18 -4.78
N VAL A 20 7.13 -2.00 -4.78
CA VAL A 20 6.24 -2.71 -5.71
C VAL A 20 6.60 -2.35 -7.16
N MET A 21 6.84 -1.08 -7.45
CA MET A 21 7.23 -0.62 -8.78
C MET A 21 8.49 -1.31 -9.29
N LEU A 22 9.43 -1.57 -8.40
CA LEU A 22 10.72 -2.18 -8.77
C LEU A 22 10.65 -3.70 -8.90
N HIS A 23 9.83 -4.35 -8.09
CA HIS A 23 9.90 -5.81 -7.94
C HIS A 23 8.68 -6.58 -8.43
N ALA A 24 7.52 -5.95 -8.51
CA ALA A 24 6.29 -6.66 -8.88
C ALA A 24 6.30 -7.02 -10.36
N LYS A 25 5.87 -8.25 -10.66
CA LYS A 25 5.83 -8.78 -12.03
C LYS A 25 4.47 -9.39 -12.40
N LEU A 26 3.66 -9.68 -11.40
CA LEU A 26 2.35 -10.30 -11.61
C LEU A 26 1.25 -9.25 -11.46
N ASN A 27 0.06 -9.56 -12.00
CA ASN A 27 -1.06 -8.63 -11.99
C ASN A 27 -1.58 -8.31 -10.59
N ARG A 28 -1.38 -9.23 -9.64
CA ARG A 28 -1.83 -9.06 -8.27
C ARG A 28 -0.66 -9.24 -7.32
N VAL A 29 -0.55 -8.33 -6.37
CA VAL A 29 0.53 -8.34 -5.39
C VAL A 29 -0.05 -8.15 -4.00
N LEU A 30 0.37 -9.00 -3.08
CA LEU A 30 0.10 -8.84 -1.66
C LEU A 30 1.40 -8.45 -0.97
N VAL A 31 1.38 -7.33 -0.28
CA VAL A 31 2.52 -6.87 0.50
C VAL A 31 2.20 -7.06 1.99
N VAL A 32 3.08 -7.72 2.69
CA VAL A 32 2.99 -7.91 4.14
C VAL A 32 4.15 -7.18 4.79
N SER A 33 3.83 -6.27 5.68
CA SER A 33 4.84 -5.50 6.39
C SER A 33 4.28 -5.08 7.75
N HIS A 34 4.91 -4.14 8.40
CA HIS A 34 4.52 -3.70 9.74
C HIS A 34 4.50 -2.17 9.83
N GLU A 35 3.89 -1.67 10.90
CA GLU A 35 3.88 -0.24 11.17
C GLU A 35 5.23 0.24 11.72
N PRO A 36 5.63 1.49 11.45
CA PRO A 36 4.84 2.52 10.77
C PRO A 36 4.98 2.55 9.24
N LEU A 37 5.70 1.59 8.65
CA LEU A 37 5.97 1.59 7.22
C LEU A 37 4.69 1.55 6.38
N LEU A 38 3.70 0.76 6.78
CA LEU A 38 2.43 0.63 6.05
C LEU A 38 1.68 1.95 5.96
N SER A 39 1.34 2.54 7.08
CA SER A 39 0.56 3.79 7.09
C SER A 39 1.34 4.95 6.49
N THR A 40 2.64 5.03 6.74
CA THR A 40 3.49 6.09 6.20
C THR A 40 3.56 6.00 4.67
N SER A 41 3.69 4.79 4.13
CA SER A 41 3.71 4.58 2.67
C SER A 41 2.39 5.00 2.03
N ILE A 42 1.26 4.63 2.66
CA ILE A 42 -0.07 4.99 2.17
C ILE A 42 -0.25 6.51 2.22
N GLU A 43 0.12 7.13 3.33
CA GLU A 43 0.00 8.58 3.50
C GLU A 43 0.78 9.34 2.42
N ASN A 44 2.01 8.93 2.16
CA ASN A 44 2.85 9.60 1.17
C ASN A 44 2.36 9.37 -0.26
N PHE A 45 1.98 8.15 -0.59
CA PHE A 45 1.56 7.82 -1.96
C PHE A 45 0.26 8.52 -2.34
N PHE A 46 -0.72 8.56 -1.44
CA PHE A 46 -2.03 9.15 -1.69
C PHE A 46 -2.19 10.54 -1.09
N SER A 47 -1.10 11.23 -0.86
CA SER A 47 -1.08 12.54 -0.22
C SER A 47 -2.11 13.49 -0.83
N GLY A 48 -2.90 14.11 0.03
CA GLY A 48 -3.95 15.05 -0.39
C GLY A 48 -5.27 14.42 -0.76
N SER A 49 -5.39 13.08 -0.71
CA SER A 49 -6.65 12.41 -1.00
C SER A 49 -7.69 12.68 0.09
N ASN A 50 -8.96 12.78 -0.31
CA ASN A 50 -10.08 12.86 0.62
C ASN A 50 -10.90 11.56 0.65
N ASN A 51 -10.35 10.49 0.09
CA ASN A 51 -10.99 9.17 0.10
C ASN A 51 -11.15 8.67 1.54
N LYS A 52 -12.35 8.19 1.89
CA LYS A 52 -12.65 7.76 3.25
C LYS A 52 -11.77 6.59 3.74
N TYR A 53 -11.44 5.66 2.86
CA TYR A 53 -10.59 4.52 3.23
C TYR A 53 -9.17 4.96 3.50
N TYR A 54 -8.65 5.88 2.68
CA TYR A 54 -7.34 6.47 2.89
C TYR A 54 -7.27 7.19 4.24
N LEU A 55 -8.26 8.04 4.52
CA LEU A 55 -8.29 8.79 5.77
C LEU A 55 -8.35 7.87 6.99
N ASN A 56 -9.15 6.81 6.92
CA ASN A 56 -9.23 5.83 8.00
C ASN A 56 -7.92 5.08 8.20
N ALA A 57 -7.24 4.73 7.11
CA ALA A 57 -5.99 3.97 7.18
C ALA A 57 -4.87 4.79 7.80
N ILE A 58 -4.75 6.07 7.47
CA ILE A 58 -3.69 6.91 8.02
C ILE A 58 -3.97 7.37 9.44
N GLU A 59 -5.23 7.41 9.85
CA GLU A 59 -5.58 7.75 11.23
C GLU A 59 -5.10 6.68 12.19
N GLU A 60 -5.40 5.42 11.88
CA GLU A 60 -4.95 4.29 12.69
C GLU A 60 -4.94 3.03 11.85
N TYR A 61 -3.75 2.56 11.48
CA TYR A 61 -3.63 1.30 10.75
C TYR A 61 -3.55 0.15 11.75
N THR A 62 -4.66 -0.57 11.91
CA THR A 62 -4.75 -1.66 12.89
C THR A 62 -4.00 -2.91 12.44
N THR A 63 -3.55 -3.69 13.41
CA THR A 63 -2.92 -4.99 13.17
C THR A 63 -3.86 -5.89 12.36
N SER A 64 -3.32 -6.55 11.36
CA SER A 64 -4.05 -7.46 10.46
C SER A 64 -5.12 -6.78 9.61
N ALA A 65 -5.04 -5.48 9.44
CA ALA A 65 -5.94 -4.76 8.53
C ALA A 65 -5.47 -4.92 7.09
N PHE A 66 -6.41 -4.73 6.16
CA PHE A 66 -6.14 -4.78 4.73
C PHE A 66 -6.43 -3.44 4.08
N PHE A 67 -5.49 -2.98 3.25
CA PHE A 67 -5.68 -1.83 2.39
C PHE A 67 -5.60 -2.32 0.94
N ASN A 68 -6.68 -2.18 0.21
CA ASN A 68 -6.76 -2.67 -1.17
C ASN A 68 -6.86 -1.51 -2.15
N VAL A 69 -5.96 -1.50 -3.11
CA VAL A 69 -5.92 -0.47 -4.14
C VAL A 69 -5.75 -1.12 -5.51
N ARG A 70 -6.41 -0.53 -6.50
CA ARG A 70 -6.36 -0.96 -7.88
C ARG A 70 -5.75 0.14 -8.73
N PHE A 71 -4.88 -0.24 -9.65
CA PHE A 71 -4.24 0.69 -10.57
C PHE A 71 -4.65 0.40 -12.01
N LYS A 72 -5.06 1.44 -12.71
CA LYS A 72 -5.45 1.33 -14.12
C LYS A 72 -4.28 1.77 -15.00
N CYS A 73 -3.32 0.86 -15.16
CA CYS A 73 -2.14 1.07 -15.98
C CYS A 73 -1.61 -0.30 -16.42
N LYS A 74 -0.69 -0.33 -17.37
CA LYS A 74 -0.17 -1.59 -17.94
C LYS A 74 0.97 -2.18 -17.12
N GLU A 75 1.83 -1.34 -16.59
CA GLU A 75 3.05 -1.78 -15.90
C GLU A 75 3.10 -1.23 -14.50
N TRP A 76 3.71 -1.99 -13.58
CA TRP A 76 3.82 -1.57 -12.19
C TRP A 76 4.64 -0.30 -12.00
N PHE A 77 5.63 -0.04 -12.86
CA PHE A 77 6.40 1.19 -12.75
C PHE A 77 5.61 2.44 -13.12
N GLU A 78 4.41 2.28 -13.68
CA GLU A 78 3.55 3.39 -14.07
C GLU A 78 2.56 3.79 -12.98
N ILE A 79 2.52 3.08 -11.84
CA ILE A 79 1.53 3.38 -10.81
C ILE A 79 1.76 4.75 -10.19
N ASN A 80 0.67 5.46 -9.99
CA ASN A 80 0.66 6.74 -9.28
C ASN A 80 -0.76 6.99 -8.79
N LYS A 81 -0.92 8.06 -8.00
CA LYS A 81 -2.21 8.37 -7.39
C LYS A 81 -3.32 8.59 -8.43
N SER A 82 -3.01 9.21 -9.56
CA SER A 82 -4.02 9.57 -10.56
C SER A 82 -4.63 8.37 -11.28
N VAL A 83 -3.94 7.24 -11.35
CA VAL A 83 -4.46 6.01 -11.97
C VAL A 83 -4.94 5.00 -10.94
N SER A 84 -4.99 5.39 -9.68
CA SER A 84 -5.35 4.50 -8.58
C SER A 84 -6.83 4.61 -8.21
N LYS A 85 -7.35 3.50 -7.68
CA LYS A 85 -8.66 3.47 -7.05
C LYS A 85 -8.53 2.69 -5.75
N ILE A 86 -8.77 3.35 -4.63
CA ILE A 86 -8.75 2.70 -3.33
C ILE A 86 -10.09 1.97 -3.16
N ASN A 87 -10.04 0.65 -3.15
CA ASN A 87 -11.24 -0.18 -3.05
C ASN A 87 -11.77 -0.24 -1.63
N PHE A 88 -10.89 -0.47 -0.67
CA PHE A 88 -11.31 -0.54 0.74
C PHE A 88 -10.11 -0.53 1.69
N TYR A 89 -10.43 -0.21 2.93
CA TYR A 89 -9.58 -0.46 4.09
C TYR A 89 -10.45 -1.19 5.09
N LYS A 90 -10.07 -2.40 5.45
CA LYS A 90 -10.83 -3.26 6.36
C LYS A 90 -10.00 -3.69 7.55
N LYS A 91 -10.57 -3.54 8.73
CA LYS A 91 -10.03 -4.05 9.98
C LYS A 91 -10.56 -5.48 10.20
N PRO A 92 -9.91 -6.30 11.05
CA PRO A 92 -10.42 -7.64 11.34
C PRO A 92 -11.88 -7.66 11.78
N LYS A 93 -12.31 -6.66 12.54
CA LYS A 93 -13.69 -6.57 13.02
C LYS A 93 -14.72 -6.29 11.91
N ASP A 94 -14.25 -5.86 10.74
CA ASP A 94 -15.12 -5.56 9.60
C ASP A 94 -15.38 -6.79 8.72
N LEU A 95 -14.72 -7.89 9.03
CA LEU A 95 -14.81 -9.14 8.26
C LEU A 95 -15.89 -10.12 8.89
#